data_c93a4b3b24f300bb6c875cf1a05e6ea6
#
_entry.id   c93a4b3b24f300bb6c875cf1a05e6ea6
#
_cell.length_a   1.000
_cell.length_b   1.000
_cell.length_c   1.000
_cell.angle_alpha   90.00
_cell.angle_beta   90.00
_cell.angle_gamma   90.00
#
_symmetry.space_group_name_H-M   'P 1'
#
loop_
_entity.id
_entity.type
_entity.pdbx_description
1 polymer ?
#
loop_
_entity_poly.entity_id
_entity_poly.type
_entity_poly.pdbx_seq_one_letter_code
_entity_poly.pdbx_strand_id
1 'polypeptide(L)'
;GGGQGGGGGLPALGGDHQTVTYTIIVPTYRGTKDISIKEDIIEEVARFFGYDSIVPQLPKRLMAPQDYDAVFLIRNAKNHCAYALKMREVYNYALYDEHFIKLALLKINNAVMLKNPVSSNWIRMVTSLVPHLLKNVMHNCLNDERLRFFEYNRVWSLSDDCSIREHTALA
;
A
#
# COMPACT_ATOMS: atom_id res chain seq x y z
N GLY A 1 4.12 21.64 -53.51
CA GLY A 1 5.37 21.15 -52.92
C GLY A 1 5.05 20.08 -51.93
N GLY A 2 5.14 18.81 -52.33
CA GLY A 2 4.93 17.67 -51.48
C GLY A 2 6.14 17.37 -50.61
N GLY A 3 5.91 17.05 -49.34
CA GLY A 3 6.89 16.46 -48.42
C GLY A 3 6.33 15.14 -47.88
N GLN A 4 6.79 14.04 -48.47
CA GLN A 4 6.57 12.70 -47.96
C GLN A 4 7.45 12.50 -46.71
N GLY A 5 6.82 12.32 -45.54
CA GLY A 5 7.48 11.87 -44.33
C GLY A 5 7.57 10.34 -44.34
N GLY A 6 8.74 9.79 -44.54
CA GLY A 6 9.01 8.36 -44.50
C GLY A 6 8.87 7.82 -43.07
N GLY A 7 7.92 6.94 -42.86
CA GLY A 7 7.81 6.11 -41.66
C GLY A 7 8.91 5.04 -41.69
N GLY A 8 9.94 5.20 -40.86
CA GLY A 8 10.93 4.15 -40.61
C GLY A 8 10.31 3.03 -39.79
N GLY A 9 9.76 2.03 -40.46
CA GLY A 9 9.41 0.77 -39.82
C GLY A 9 10.68 0.06 -39.38
N LEU A 10 10.73 -0.32 -38.10
CA LEU A 10 11.74 -1.23 -37.59
C LEU A 10 11.69 -2.54 -38.42
N PRO A 11 12.83 -3.11 -38.86
CA PRO A 11 12.82 -4.36 -39.56
C PRO A 11 12.19 -5.45 -38.70
N ALA A 12 11.19 -6.12 -39.23
CA ALA A 12 10.68 -7.36 -38.65
C ALA A 12 11.85 -8.34 -38.65
N LEU A 13 12.23 -8.78 -37.45
CA LEU A 13 13.17 -9.89 -37.29
C LEU A 13 12.43 -11.18 -37.65
N GLY A 14 12.25 -11.42 -38.94
CA GLY A 14 11.82 -12.67 -39.53
C GLY A 14 13.03 -13.57 -39.75
N GLY A 15 13.53 -14.16 -38.70
CA GLY A 15 14.43 -15.29 -38.78
C GLY A 15 13.69 -16.50 -38.25
N ASP A 16 13.83 -17.65 -38.93
CA ASP A 16 13.41 -18.95 -38.41
C ASP A 16 14.10 -19.16 -37.06
N HIS A 17 13.39 -18.83 -35.97
CA HIS A 17 13.88 -19.10 -34.64
C HIS A 17 13.80 -20.62 -34.41
N GLN A 18 14.93 -21.30 -34.60
CA GLN A 18 15.06 -22.69 -34.16
C GLN A 18 14.81 -22.69 -32.64
N THR A 19 13.72 -23.33 -32.24
CA THR A 19 13.43 -23.54 -30.82
C THR A 19 14.40 -24.59 -30.30
N VAL A 20 15.32 -24.19 -29.43
CA VAL A 20 16.24 -25.10 -28.75
C VAL A 20 15.68 -25.36 -27.36
N THR A 21 15.50 -26.64 -27.03
CA THR A 21 15.04 -27.04 -25.70
C THR A 21 16.24 -27.55 -24.88
N TYR A 22 16.39 -27.03 -23.67
CA TYR A 22 17.40 -27.44 -22.71
C TYR A 22 16.74 -28.20 -21.55
N THR A 23 17.33 -29.27 -21.11
CA THR A 23 16.99 -29.91 -19.84
C THR A 23 18.00 -29.51 -18.80
N ILE A 24 17.55 -28.87 -17.72
CA ILE A 24 18.41 -28.35 -16.65
C ILE A 24 18.17 -29.21 -15.41
N ILE A 25 19.26 -29.79 -14.87
CA ILE A 25 19.24 -30.52 -13.62
C ILE A 25 19.72 -29.60 -12.50
N VAL A 26 18.80 -29.26 -11.61
CA VAL A 26 19.11 -28.41 -10.46
C VAL A 26 19.70 -29.28 -9.34
N PRO A 27 20.91 -28.97 -8.82
CA PRO A 27 21.47 -29.66 -7.67
C PRO A 27 20.57 -29.52 -6.44
N THR A 28 20.54 -30.53 -5.58
CA THR A 28 19.65 -30.57 -4.41
C THR A 28 19.85 -29.37 -3.46
N TYR A 29 21.07 -28.88 -3.33
CA TYR A 29 21.40 -27.73 -2.47
C TYR A 29 20.86 -26.39 -3.02
N ARG A 30 20.50 -26.32 -4.33
CA ARG A 30 19.88 -25.16 -4.96
C ARG A 30 18.37 -25.33 -5.19
N GLY A 31 17.86 -26.56 -5.09
CA GLY A 31 16.45 -26.85 -5.31
C GLY A 31 15.52 -26.39 -4.19
N THR A 32 16.05 -26.05 -3.00
CA THR A 32 15.22 -25.66 -1.85
C THR A 32 15.23 -24.14 -1.70
N LYS A 33 14.11 -23.50 -2.06
CA LYS A 33 13.89 -22.05 -1.95
C LYS A 33 14.84 -21.17 -2.77
N ASP A 34 15.49 -21.72 -3.79
CA ASP A 34 16.40 -21.02 -4.67
C ASP A 34 15.93 -21.16 -6.12
N ILE A 35 16.18 -22.29 -6.79
CA ILE A 35 15.79 -22.52 -8.19
C ILE A 35 14.61 -23.50 -8.23
N SER A 36 13.43 -23.00 -8.57
CA SER A 36 12.18 -23.79 -8.61
C SER A 36 11.39 -23.62 -9.91
N ILE A 37 11.53 -22.50 -10.59
CA ILE A 37 10.82 -22.16 -11.82
C ILE A 37 11.80 -21.76 -12.93
N LYS A 38 11.33 -21.71 -14.16
CA LYS A 38 12.19 -21.35 -15.31
C LYS A 38 12.75 -19.94 -15.23
N GLU A 39 12.05 -19.04 -14.57
CA GLU A 39 12.44 -17.65 -14.38
C GLU A 39 13.71 -17.56 -13.52
N ASP A 40 13.89 -18.44 -12.55
CA ASP A 40 15.10 -18.49 -11.71
C ASP A 40 16.33 -18.88 -12.57
N ILE A 41 16.15 -19.77 -13.56
CA ILE A 41 17.21 -20.11 -14.50
C ILE A 41 17.53 -18.93 -15.45
N ILE A 42 16.51 -18.20 -15.90
CA ILE A 42 16.69 -17.00 -16.71
C ILE A 42 17.48 -15.96 -15.92
N GLU A 43 17.22 -15.81 -14.62
CA GLU A 43 17.98 -14.91 -13.76
C GLU A 43 19.47 -15.30 -13.70
N GLU A 44 19.76 -16.58 -13.51
CA GLU A 44 21.15 -17.08 -13.49
C GLU A 44 21.88 -16.77 -14.81
N VAL A 45 21.25 -16.98 -15.94
CA VAL A 45 21.82 -16.64 -17.25
C VAL A 45 22.01 -15.12 -17.37
N ALA A 46 21.02 -14.34 -16.97
CA ALA A 46 21.08 -12.87 -17.03
C ALA A 46 22.22 -12.29 -16.19
N ARG A 47 22.51 -12.90 -15.05
CA ARG A 47 23.65 -12.49 -14.20
C ARG A 47 24.99 -12.62 -14.92
N PHE A 48 25.20 -13.71 -15.68
CA PHE A 48 26.42 -13.90 -16.47
C PHE A 48 26.45 -13.04 -17.72
N PHE A 49 25.31 -12.82 -18.34
CA PHE A 49 25.18 -11.93 -19.50
C PHE A 49 25.40 -10.48 -19.14
N GLY A 50 25.08 -10.10 -17.91
CA GLY A 50 25.12 -8.74 -17.37
C GLY A 50 23.80 -7.99 -17.59
N TYR A 51 23.17 -7.57 -16.50
CA TYR A 51 21.88 -6.83 -16.53
C TYR A 51 21.98 -5.53 -17.32
N ASP A 52 23.14 -4.86 -17.29
CA ASP A 52 23.38 -3.62 -18.03
C ASP A 52 23.30 -3.79 -19.55
N SER A 53 23.44 -5.01 -20.04
CA SER A 53 23.30 -5.33 -21.47
C SER A 53 21.85 -5.45 -21.91
N ILE A 54 20.90 -5.53 -20.97
CA ILE A 54 19.47 -5.65 -21.24
C ILE A 54 18.88 -4.25 -21.38
N VAL A 55 18.45 -3.91 -22.61
CA VAL A 55 17.82 -2.60 -22.85
C VAL A 55 16.47 -2.53 -22.16
N PRO A 56 16.28 -1.62 -21.20
CA PRO A 56 15.01 -1.49 -20.51
C PRO A 56 13.92 -1.00 -21.47
N GLN A 57 12.77 -1.64 -21.46
CA GLN A 57 11.61 -1.25 -22.25
C GLN A 57 10.44 -0.95 -21.33
N LEU A 58 9.86 0.22 -21.47
CA LEU A 58 8.61 0.54 -20.77
C LEU A 58 7.46 -0.26 -21.41
N PRO A 59 6.69 -1.01 -20.62
CA PRO A 59 5.53 -1.73 -21.13
C PRO A 59 4.49 -0.73 -21.66
N LYS A 60 4.04 -0.95 -22.88
CA LYS A 60 2.91 -0.19 -23.44
C LYS A 60 1.63 -0.68 -22.79
N ARG A 61 0.94 0.17 -22.06
CA ARG A 61 -0.33 -0.12 -21.43
C ARG A 61 -1.37 0.86 -21.93
N LEU A 62 -2.53 0.35 -22.33
CA LEU A 62 -3.69 1.20 -22.56
C LEU A 62 -4.12 1.73 -21.20
N MET A 63 -4.07 3.03 -21.03
CA MET A 63 -4.56 3.72 -19.84
C MET A 63 -5.94 4.27 -20.17
N ALA A 64 -6.94 3.80 -19.43
CA ALA A 64 -8.22 4.50 -19.38
C ALA A 64 -8.09 5.69 -18.42
N PRO A 65 -8.66 6.86 -18.75
CA PRO A 65 -8.76 7.95 -17.79
C PRO A 65 -9.46 7.46 -16.52
N GLN A 66 -8.83 7.71 -15.37
CA GLN A 66 -9.45 7.40 -14.09
C GLN A 66 -10.21 8.62 -13.60
N ASP A 67 -11.32 8.37 -12.93
CA ASP A 67 -12.02 9.39 -12.17
C ASP A 67 -11.23 9.69 -10.89
N TYR A 68 -10.79 10.93 -10.75
CA TYR A 68 -10.02 11.42 -9.60
C TYR A 68 -10.85 12.26 -8.62
N ASP A 69 -12.17 12.40 -8.83
CA ASP A 69 -13.01 13.29 -8.03
C ASP A 69 -12.95 12.95 -6.55
N ALA A 70 -13.00 11.68 -6.20
CA ALA A 70 -12.85 11.23 -4.81
C ALA A 70 -11.46 11.58 -4.22
N VAL A 71 -10.40 11.47 -5.02
CA VAL A 71 -9.03 11.82 -4.59
C VAL A 71 -8.91 13.33 -4.38
N PHE A 72 -9.49 14.13 -5.27
CA PHE A 72 -9.50 15.59 -5.13
C PHE A 72 -10.32 16.03 -3.92
N LEU A 73 -11.47 15.40 -3.68
CA LEU A 73 -12.30 15.70 -2.51
C LEU A 73 -11.53 15.46 -1.20
N ILE A 74 -10.90 14.31 -1.06
CA ILE A 74 -10.09 13.95 0.11
C ILE A 74 -8.94 14.95 0.29
N ARG A 75 -8.22 15.26 -0.79
CA ARG A 75 -7.11 16.22 -0.76
C ARG A 75 -7.57 17.60 -0.33
N ASN A 76 -8.70 18.07 -0.86
CA ASN A 76 -9.27 19.36 -0.50
C ASN A 76 -9.72 19.40 0.96
N ALA A 77 -10.33 18.34 1.47
CA ALA A 77 -10.69 18.22 2.88
C ALA A 77 -9.46 18.30 3.80
N LYS A 78 -8.41 17.53 3.50
CA LYS A 78 -7.14 17.58 4.23
C LYS A 78 -6.48 18.96 4.18
N ASN A 79 -6.45 19.59 3.00
CA ASN A 79 -5.90 20.94 2.83
C ASN A 79 -6.69 21.96 3.64
N HIS A 80 -8.02 21.84 3.69
CA HIS A 80 -8.87 22.70 4.51
C HIS A 80 -8.52 22.56 6.00
N CYS A 81 -8.42 21.33 6.52
CA CYS A 81 -8.02 21.08 7.90
C CYS A 81 -6.63 21.66 8.19
N ALA A 82 -5.65 21.41 7.33
CA ALA A 82 -4.27 21.83 7.55
C ALA A 82 -4.10 23.36 7.42
N TYR A 83 -4.59 23.95 6.35
CA TYR A 83 -4.31 25.37 6.03
C TYR A 83 -5.34 26.33 6.58
N ALA A 84 -6.65 26.04 6.46
CA ALA A 84 -7.69 26.94 6.96
C ALA A 84 -7.90 26.81 8.47
N LEU A 85 -7.97 25.57 8.98
CA LEU A 85 -8.21 25.31 10.40
C LEU A 85 -6.92 25.25 11.23
N LYS A 86 -5.74 25.28 10.59
CA LYS A 86 -4.42 25.21 11.24
C LYS A 86 -4.26 23.97 12.10
N MET A 87 -4.79 22.84 11.63
CA MET A 87 -4.67 21.55 12.29
C MET A 87 -3.43 20.81 11.78
N ARG A 88 -2.90 19.89 12.59
CA ARG A 88 -1.80 18.98 12.23
C ARG A 88 -2.36 17.63 11.88
N GLU A 89 -2.02 17.11 10.71
CA GLU A 89 -2.34 15.73 10.35
C GLU A 89 -1.52 14.76 11.20
N VAL A 90 -2.18 13.78 11.76
CA VAL A 90 -1.54 12.66 12.49
C VAL A 90 -1.92 11.36 11.83
N TYR A 91 -1.10 10.35 12.04
CA TYR A 91 -1.27 9.00 11.49
C TYR A 91 -1.07 7.98 12.59
N ASN A 92 -2.12 7.26 12.90
CA ASN A 92 -2.11 6.26 13.97
C ASN A 92 -2.25 4.85 13.40
N TYR A 93 -1.97 3.84 14.23
CA TYR A 93 -2.19 2.45 13.87
C TYR A 93 -3.67 2.13 13.68
N ALA A 94 -3.94 1.11 12.87
CA ALA A 94 -5.29 0.58 12.68
C ALA A 94 -5.81 -0.25 13.87
N LEU A 95 -5.06 -0.32 14.97
CA LEU A 95 -5.39 -1.10 16.16
C LEU A 95 -5.41 -0.20 17.39
N TYR A 96 -6.35 -0.45 18.30
CA TYR A 96 -6.40 0.25 19.56
C TYR A 96 -5.26 -0.18 20.49
N ASP A 97 -4.71 0.80 21.22
CA ASP A 97 -3.89 0.55 22.39
C ASP A 97 -4.79 0.19 23.56
N GLU A 98 -4.87 -1.10 23.92
CA GLU A 98 -5.74 -1.61 24.97
C GLU A 98 -5.42 -1.01 26.34
N HIS A 99 -4.13 -0.72 26.59
CA HIS A 99 -3.73 -0.06 27.85
C HIS A 99 -4.33 1.34 27.92
N PHE A 100 -4.20 2.13 26.83
CA PHE A 100 -4.77 3.46 26.78
C PHE A 100 -6.31 3.44 26.85
N ILE A 101 -6.97 2.53 26.14
CA ILE A 101 -8.43 2.41 26.18
C ILE A 101 -8.94 2.15 27.62
N LYS A 102 -8.24 1.29 28.38
CA LYS A 102 -8.55 1.01 29.80
C LYS A 102 -8.28 2.24 30.67
N LEU A 103 -7.14 2.88 30.50
CA LEU A 103 -6.76 4.08 31.27
C LEU A 103 -7.76 5.22 31.07
N ALA A 104 -8.20 5.43 29.82
CA ALA A 104 -9.16 6.48 29.47
C ALA A 104 -10.61 6.10 29.73
N LEU A 105 -10.88 4.92 30.28
CA LEU A 105 -12.22 4.38 30.56
C LEU A 105 -13.15 4.38 29.35
N LEU A 106 -12.58 4.22 28.15
CA LEU A 106 -13.35 4.22 26.91
C LEU A 106 -14.04 2.86 26.69
N LYS A 107 -15.30 2.91 26.29
CA LYS A 107 -16.05 1.72 25.87
C LYS A 107 -15.98 1.58 24.37
N ILE A 108 -15.41 0.50 23.90
CA ILE A 108 -15.32 0.17 22.47
C ILE A 108 -16.26 -1.01 22.20
N ASN A 109 -17.27 -0.75 21.41
CA ASN A 109 -18.25 -1.75 20.98
C ASN A 109 -18.01 -2.15 19.53
N ASN A 110 -18.47 -3.34 19.16
CA ASN A 110 -18.47 -3.84 17.77
C ASN A 110 -17.10 -3.79 17.07
N ALA A 111 -16.00 -3.90 17.82
CA ALA A 111 -14.67 -3.93 17.25
C ALA A 111 -14.33 -5.31 16.68
N VAL A 112 -13.74 -5.33 15.50
CA VAL A 112 -13.15 -6.54 14.91
C VAL A 112 -11.91 -6.93 15.73
N MET A 113 -11.81 -8.18 16.11
CA MET A 113 -10.68 -8.71 16.87
C MET A 113 -9.76 -9.53 15.97
N LEU A 114 -8.43 -9.34 16.13
CA LEU A 114 -7.44 -10.16 15.46
C LEU A 114 -7.40 -11.57 16.08
N LYS A 115 -7.39 -12.59 15.24
CA LYS A 115 -7.27 -13.99 15.67
C LYS A 115 -5.89 -14.31 16.27
N ASN A 116 -4.83 -13.78 15.64
CA ASN A 116 -3.43 -14.03 16.00
C ASN A 116 -2.69 -12.68 16.14
N PRO A 117 -2.94 -11.89 17.21
CA PRO A 117 -2.27 -10.62 17.40
C PRO A 117 -0.78 -10.83 17.77
N VAL A 118 0.09 -9.94 17.31
CA VAL A 118 1.52 -9.94 17.68
C VAL A 118 1.71 -9.59 19.17
N SER A 119 0.78 -8.81 19.73
CA SER A 119 0.81 -8.37 21.12
C SER A 119 -0.61 -8.30 21.70
N SER A 120 -0.77 -8.69 22.96
CA SER A 120 -2.04 -8.58 23.68
C SER A 120 -2.56 -7.14 23.85
N ASN A 121 -1.68 -6.14 23.63
CA ASN A 121 -2.07 -4.72 23.69
C ASN A 121 -2.67 -4.21 22.38
N TRP A 122 -2.55 -4.95 21.27
CA TRP A 122 -2.96 -4.53 19.94
C TRP A 122 -3.83 -5.59 19.27
N ILE A 123 -5.04 -5.78 19.82
CA ILE A 123 -5.92 -6.89 19.44
C ILE A 123 -7.19 -6.45 18.71
N ARG A 124 -7.66 -5.22 18.92
CA ARG A 124 -8.91 -4.71 18.35
C ARG A 124 -8.65 -3.68 17.26
N MET A 125 -9.28 -3.85 16.11
CA MET A 125 -9.27 -2.85 15.05
C MET A 125 -10.06 -1.61 15.48
N VAL A 126 -9.64 -0.46 14.99
CA VAL A 126 -10.26 0.82 15.33
C VAL A 126 -11.65 0.95 14.71
N THR A 127 -12.62 1.30 15.55
CA THR A 127 -13.99 1.62 15.13
C THR A 127 -14.21 3.13 15.01
N SER A 128 -13.31 3.92 15.60
CA SER A 128 -13.32 5.39 15.57
C SER A 128 -11.90 5.93 15.74
N LEU A 129 -11.58 7.05 15.11
CA LEU A 129 -10.28 7.71 15.23
C LEU A 129 -10.13 8.53 16.51
N VAL A 130 -11.23 8.89 17.16
CA VAL A 130 -11.24 9.75 18.36
C VAL A 130 -10.35 9.25 19.49
N PRO A 131 -10.34 7.95 19.87
CA PRO A 131 -9.45 7.45 20.93
C PRO A 131 -7.98 7.70 20.65
N HIS A 132 -7.55 7.56 19.40
CA HIS A 132 -6.17 7.83 19.01
C HIS A 132 -5.82 9.32 19.05
N LEU A 133 -6.75 10.17 18.61
CA LEU A 133 -6.57 11.62 18.72
C LEU A 133 -6.45 12.06 20.17
N LEU A 134 -7.27 11.49 21.08
CA LEU A 134 -7.15 11.74 22.53
C LEU A 134 -5.78 11.28 23.07
N LYS A 135 -5.27 10.13 22.62
CA LYS A 135 -3.94 9.66 22.99
C LYS A 135 -2.86 10.61 22.48
N ASN A 136 -2.99 11.12 21.24
CA ASN A 136 -2.06 12.11 20.71
C ASN A 136 -2.09 13.42 21.52
N VAL A 137 -3.26 13.88 21.95
CA VAL A 137 -3.39 15.03 22.86
C VAL A 137 -2.65 14.75 24.16
N MET A 138 -2.91 13.60 24.81
CA MET A 138 -2.24 13.23 26.05
C MET A 138 -0.71 13.24 25.94
N HIS A 139 -0.16 12.76 24.84
CA HIS A 139 1.30 12.72 24.64
C HIS A 139 1.93 14.08 24.31
N ASN A 140 1.13 15.05 23.82
CA ASN A 140 1.64 16.31 23.36
C ASN A 140 1.22 17.52 24.22
N CYS A 141 0.33 17.35 25.18
CA CYS A 141 -0.23 18.46 25.97
C CYS A 141 0.81 19.20 26.82
N LEU A 142 1.93 18.57 27.14
CA LEU A 142 3.04 19.24 27.84
C LEU A 142 3.93 20.08 26.92
N ASN A 143 3.86 19.84 25.60
CA ASN A 143 4.73 20.50 24.63
C ASN A 143 4.05 21.66 23.89
N ASP A 144 2.73 21.71 23.89
CA ASP A 144 1.98 22.73 23.15
C ASP A 144 0.64 23.03 23.86
N GLU A 145 0.35 24.28 24.11
CA GLU A 145 -0.89 24.73 24.75
C GLU A 145 -2.11 24.64 23.81
N ARG A 146 -1.88 24.62 22.50
CA ARG A 146 -2.94 24.61 21.49
C ARG A 146 -2.78 23.45 20.53
N LEU A 147 -3.30 22.34 20.92
CA LEU A 147 -3.31 21.13 20.09
C LEU A 147 -4.54 21.10 19.18
N ARG A 148 -4.29 20.97 17.87
CA ARG A 148 -5.30 20.78 16.85
C ARG A 148 -4.83 19.67 15.95
N PHE A 149 -5.38 18.48 16.11
CA PHE A 149 -5.06 17.30 15.31
C PHE A 149 -6.24 16.92 14.45
N PHE A 150 -5.92 16.34 13.29
CA PHE A 150 -6.89 15.61 12.49
C PHE A 150 -6.26 14.35 11.93
N GLU A 151 -7.06 13.36 11.66
CA GLU A 151 -6.65 12.11 11.02
C GLU A 151 -7.70 11.71 9.98
N TYR A 152 -7.23 11.32 8.79
CA TYR A 152 -8.03 10.67 7.77
C TYR A 152 -7.55 9.24 7.62
N ASN A 153 -8.35 8.27 8.07
CA ASN A 153 -7.95 6.87 8.09
C ASN A 153 -9.16 5.94 7.95
N ARG A 154 -8.88 4.65 7.78
CA ARG A 154 -9.90 3.62 7.76
C ARG A 154 -10.29 3.23 9.18
N VAL A 155 -11.57 2.86 9.33
CA VAL A 155 -12.13 2.30 10.55
C VAL A 155 -12.95 1.06 10.21
N TRP A 156 -13.05 0.13 11.16
CA TRP A 156 -13.70 -1.17 10.97
C TRP A 156 -14.67 -1.45 12.11
N SER A 157 -15.81 -2.00 11.76
CA SER A 157 -16.81 -2.40 12.75
C SER A 157 -17.46 -3.72 12.37
N LEU A 158 -17.95 -4.44 13.37
CA LEU A 158 -18.83 -5.58 13.17
C LEU A 158 -20.27 -5.09 13.05
N SER A 159 -20.98 -5.57 12.05
CA SER A 159 -22.42 -5.43 11.92
C SER A 159 -23.15 -6.47 12.78
N ASP A 160 -24.46 -6.30 12.93
CA ASP A 160 -25.30 -7.23 13.69
C ASP A 160 -25.31 -8.65 13.10
N ASP A 161 -25.08 -8.79 11.80
CA ASP A 161 -24.93 -10.06 11.08
C ASP A 161 -23.50 -10.62 11.13
N CYS A 162 -22.64 -10.07 12.00
CA CYS A 162 -21.22 -10.42 12.13
C CYS A 162 -20.38 -10.17 10.85
N SER A 163 -20.88 -9.43 9.89
CA SER A 163 -20.06 -8.98 8.74
C SER A 163 -19.13 -7.83 9.13
N ILE A 164 -17.95 -7.78 8.52
CA ILE A 164 -17.00 -6.68 8.72
C ILE A 164 -17.34 -5.54 7.77
N ARG A 165 -17.57 -4.37 8.33
CA ARG A 165 -17.73 -3.11 7.59
C ARG A 165 -16.47 -2.28 7.70
N GLU A 166 -15.93 -1.88 6.54
CA GLU A 166 -14.82 -0.94 6.45
C GLU A 166 -15.32 0.37 5.85
N HIS A 167 -14.94 1.48 6.44
CA HIS A 167 -15.15 2.81 5.84
C HIS A 167 -14.01 3.75 6.23
N THR A 168 -13.89 4.85 5.49
CA THR A 168 -12.94 5.91 5.83
C THR A 168 -13.62 6.98 6.66
N ALA A 169 -12.89 7.50 7.64
CA ALA A 169 -13.34 8.56 8.53
C ALA A 169 -12.33 9.73 8.53
N LEU A 170 -12.84 10.93 8.71
CA LEU A 170 -12.07 12.12 9.04
C LEU A 170 -12.51 12.57 10.44
N ALA A 171 -11.57 12.71 11.36
CA ALA A 171 -11.83 13.18 12.72
C ALA A 171 -10.81 14.24 13.14
#